data_1aabd5439c8b24b3ce6890c311762d4b
#
_entry.id   1aabd5439c8b24b3ce6890c311762d4b
#
_cell.length_a   1.000
_cell.length_b   1.000
_cell.length_c   1.000
_cell.angle_alpha   90.00
_cell.angle_beta   90.00
_cell.angle_gamma   90.00
#
_symmetry.space_group_name_H-M   'P 1'
#
loop_
_entity.id
_entity.type
_entity.pdbx_description
1 polymer ?
#
loop_
_entity_poly.entity_id
_entity_poly.type
_entity_poly.pdbx_seq_one_letter_code
_entity_poly.pdbx_strand_id
1 'polypeptide(L)'
;AQSNLQTDLRSSHPFSFATPLVDSGELRVSLFSAPPQTADPSVRLVQGRVECTTCHDPHTPNLDPVVQKFLVRDNSNGQLCLACHDPARPTAVHLRGWASSQHALATHSTGGNAALGGYATVGANACLSCHAPHNASPGGRLLRQTEEATCAACHGASVLSPALPNVMTSFESSQYRHPVELTALHDPAENAFPLNTSRHAECADCHNAHAAQGSSVS
;
A
#
# COMPACT_ATOMS: atom_id res chain seq x y z
N ALA A 1 14.67 -12.43 -3.48
CA ALA A 1 13.91 -11.26 -3.95
C ALA A 1 13.67 -11.42 -5.44
N GLN A 2 12.43 -11.47 -5.86
CA GLN A 2 12.09 -11.54 -7.28
C GLN A 2 12.36 -10.17 -7.90
N SER A 3 13.49 -10.07 -8.61
CA SER A 3 13.80 -8.87 -9.41
C SER A 3 13.12 -8.87 -10.79
N ASN A 4 12.44 -9.96 -11.13
CA ASN A 4 11.80 -10.13 -12.42
C ASN A 4 10.35 -9.69 -12.37
N LEU A 5 10.00 -8.66 -13.13
CA LEU A 5 8.62 -8.16 -13.29
C LEU A 5 7.73 -9.11 -14.09
N GLN A 6 8.32 -10.12 -14.73
CA GLN A 6 7.65 -11.01 -15.67
C GLN A 6 7.10 -10.26 -16.91
N THR A 7 6.26 -10.90 -17.69
CA THR A 7 5.66 -10.32 -18.90
C THR A 7 4.26 -9.79 -18.67
N ASP A 8 3.59 -10.21 -17.60
CA ASP A 8 2.28 -9.70 -17.22
C ASP A 8 2.45 -8.57 -16.18
N LEU A 9 2.25 -7.34 -16.61
CA LEU A 9 2.41 -6.16 -15.76
C LEU A 9 1.09 -5.66 -15.16
N ARG A 10 -0.01 -6.39 -15.30
CA ARG A 10 -1.33 -5.99 -14.76
C ARG A 10 -1.35 -5.92 -13.24
N SER A 11 -0.45 -6.63 -12.58
CA SER A 11 -0.25 -6.59 -11.12
C SER A 11 0.81 -5.57 -10.68
N SER A 12 1.18 -4.64 -11.57
CA SER A 12 2.13 -3.56 -11.27
C SER A 12 1.41 -2.23 -11.12
N HIS A 13 2.07 -1.27 -10.46
CA HIS A 13 1.60 0.11 -10.41
C HIS A 13 1.33 0.61 -11.84
N PRO A 14 0.19 1.26 -12.10
CA PRO A 14 -0.14 1.77 -13.41
C PRO A 14 0.97 2.67 -13.98
N PHE A 15 1.29 2.50 -15.25
CA PHE A 15 2.29 3.29 -15.96
C PHE A 15 1.83 3.56 -17.40
N SER A 16 2.54 4.44 -18.11
CA SER A 16 2.20 4.90 -19.46
C SER A 16 0.82 5.56 -19.60
N PHE A 17 0.23 6.03 -18.51
CA PHE A 17 -1.01 6.77 -18.54
C PHE A 17 -0.75 8.27 -18.37
N ALA A 18 -1.59 9.11 -18.98
CA ALA A 18 -1.50 10.54 -18.81
C ALA A 18 -2.03 10.97 -17.44
N THR A 19 -1.21 11.69 -16.70
CA THR A 19 -1.66 12.40 -15.49
C THR A 19 -2.27 13.75 -15.88
N PRO A 20 -3.21 14.29 -15.14
CA PRO A 20 -3.77 13.74 -13.93
C PRO A 20 -4.84 12.70 -14.22
N LEU A 21 -4.94 11.70 -13.38
CA LEU A 21 -6.15 10.92 -13.28
C LEU A 21 -7.21 11.83 -12.67
N VAL A 22 -8.16 12.26 -13.48
CA VAL A 22 -9.07 13.38 -13.21
C VAL A 22 -9.85 13.21 -11.90
N ASP A 23 -10.01 12.00 -11.42
CA ASP A 23 -10.88 11.66 -10.30
C ASP A 23 -10.16 11.15 -9.05
N SER A 24 -8.84 10.96 -9.05
CA SER A 24 -8.21 10.32 -7.90
C SER A 24 -8.06 11.22 -6.69
N GLY A 25 -8.22 12.56 -6.85
CA GLY A 25 -8.14 13.52 -5.73
C GLY A 25 -6.93 13.42 -4.79
N GLU A 26 -6.23 12.31 -4.85
CA GLU A 26 -5.17 11.89 -3.94
C GLU A 26 -3.76 12.17 -4.46
N LEU A 27 -3.62 12.56 -5.74
CA LEU A 27 -2.33 12.75 -6.35
C LEU A 27 -1.80 14.18 -6.22
N ARG A 28 -0.54 14.30 -5.85
CA ARG A 28 0.24 15.56 -5.86
C ARG A 28 0.75 15.88 -7.26
N VAL A 29 -0.12 15.94 -8.24
CA VAL A 29 0.26 16.33 -9.59
C VAL A 29 -0.33 17.71 -9.88
N SER A 30 0.51 18.63 -10.32
CA SER A 30 0.03 19.94 -10.73
C SER A 30 -0.75 19.82 -12.03
N LEU A 31 -2.07 20.00 -11.95
CA LEU A 31 -2.96 20.00 -13.10
C LEU A 31 -2.75 21.19 -14.02
N PHE A 32 -2.16 22.26 -13.47
CA PHE A 32 -2.03 23.55 -14.13
C PHE A 32 -0.65 23.79 -14.73
N SER A 33 0.29 22.88 -14.51
CA SER A 33 1.59 22.93 -15.17
C SER A 33 1.54 22.16 -16.49
N ALA A 34 2.12 22.74 -17.52
CA ALA A 34 2.29 22.08 -18.81
C ALA A 34 3.80 21.92 -19.10
N PRO A 35 4.37 20.69 -19.05
CA PRO A 35 3.71 19.42 -18.73
C PRO A 35 3.41 19.22 -17.22
N PRO A 36 2.47 18.36 -16.85
CA PRO A 36 2.22 18.00 -15.46
C PRO A 36 3.49 17.52 -14.76
N GLN A 37 3.68 17.92 -13.51
CA GLN A 37 4.86 17.56 -12.71
C GLN A 37 4.43 17.19 -11.29
N THR A 38 5.24 16.35 -10.64
CA THR A 38 5.05 16.04 -9.22
C THR A 38 5.54 17.20 -8.36
N ALA A 39 5.15 17.21 -7.08
CA ALA A 39 5.66 18.19 -6.12
C ALA A 39 7.15 17.97 -5.79
N ASP A 40 7.67 16.80 -6.07
CA ASP A 40 9.06 16.41 -5.83
C ASP A 40 9.86 16.39 -7.13
N PRO A 41 10.89 17.25 -7.29
CA PRO A 41 11.66 17.33 -8.52
C PRO A 41 12.50 16.08 -8.81
N SER A 42 12.72 15.20 -7.83
CA SER A 42 13.41 13.92 -8.05
C SER A 42 12.50 12.89 -8.72
N VAL A 43 11.19 12.98 -8.52
CA VAL A 43 10.18 12.08 -9.09
C VAL A 43 9.59 12.71 -10.33
N ARG A 44 10.14 12.41 -11.48
CA ARG A 44 9.82 13.08 -12.74
C ARG A 44 8.80 12.31 -13.56
N LEU A 45 7.83 13.03 -14.09
CA LEU A 45 6.93 12.49 -15.11
C LEU A 45 7.55 12.64 -16.51
N VAL A 46 7.45 11.61 -17.33
CA VAL A 46 7.92 11.63 -18.71
C VAL A 46 6.78 12.10 -19.60
N GLN A 47 6.88 13.30 -20.12
CA GLN A 47 5.81 13.93 -20.92
C GLN A 47 4.45 13.94 -20.19
N GLY A 48 4.47 14.17 -18.88
CA GLY A 48 3.27 14.13 -18.03
C GLY A 48 2.74 12.74 -17.72
N ARG A 49 3.52 11.68 -17.95
CA ARG A 49 3.14 10.29 -17.70
C ARG A 49 4.01 9.67 -16.61
N VAL A 50 3.41 8.76 -15.87
CA VAL A 50 4.15 7.86 -14.99
C VAL A 50 4.79 6.78 -15.86
N GLU A 51 6.10 6.62 -15.76
CA GLU A 51 6.88 5.62 -16.48
C GLU A 51 7.81 4.88 -15.52
N CYS A 52 8.45 3.82 -15.96
CA CYS A 52 9.41 3.09 -15.13
C CYS A 52 10.48 4.03 -14.56
N THR A 53 10.93 4.98 -15.37
CA THR A 53 11.94 5.98 -15.00
C THR A 53 11.42 7.08 -14.06
N THR A 54 10.13 7.13 -13.78
CA THR A 54 9.57 7.99 -12.73
C THR A 54 10.02 7.55 -11.35
N CYS A 55 10.18 6.24 -11.15
CA CYS A 55 10.58 5.65 -9.88
C CYS A 55 12.03 5.14 -9.90
N HIS A 56 12.55 4.78 -11.08
CA HIS A 56 13.87 4.18 -11.23
C HIS A 56 14.75 4.96 -12.22
N ASP A 57 15.98 5.26 -11.81
CA ASP A 57 16.99 5.83 -12.71
C ASP A 57 18.31 5.04 -12.59
N PRO A 58 18.65 4.20 -13.59
CA PRO A 58 19.86 3.39 -13.54
C PRO A 58 21.15 4.22 -13.64
N HIS A 59 21.05 5.52 -13.95
CA HIS A 59 22.21 6.42 -14.03
C HIS A 59 22.50 7.10 -12.70
N THR A 60 21.62 7.00 -11.72
CA THR A 60 21.83 7.55 -10.39
C THR A 60 22.40 6.48 -9.44
N PRO A 61 23.21 6.87 -8.42
CA PRO A 61 23.54 5.95 -7.35
C PRO A 61 22.27 5.50 -6.61
N ASN A 62 22.34 4.34 -5.96
CA ASN A 62 21.25 3.88 -5.11
C ASN A 62 21.04 4.86 -3.95
N LEU A 63 20.03 5.72 -4.06
CA LEU A 63 19.69 6.71 -3.05
C LEU A 63 18.93 6.07 -1.87
N ASP A 64 18.24 4.97 -2.12
CA ASP A 64 17.60 4.16 -1.08
C ASP A 64 18.60 3.10 -0.60
N PRO A 65 19.00 3.13 0.69
CA PRO A 65 20.02 2.20 1.21
C PRO A 65 19.47 0.78 1.42
N VAL A 66 18.17 0.59 1.47
CA VAL A 66 17.51 -0.68 1.80
C VAL A 66 16.97 -1.37 0.55
N VAL A 67 16.04 -0.72 -0.13
CA VAL A 67 15.44 -1.26 -1.37
C VAL A 67 16.45 -1.26 -2.49
N GLN A 68 17.28 -0.22 -2.56
CA GLN A 68 18.22 0.02 -3.66
C GLN A 68 17.49 0.12 -4.99
N LYS A 69 17.70 -0.79 -5.96
CA LYS A 69 16.96 -0.89 -7.22
C LYS A 69 16.91 0.40 -8.05
N PHE A 70 17.95 1.25 -7.90
CA PHE A 70 18.06 2.54 -8.62
C PHE A 70 16.85 3.45 -8.40
N LEU A 71 16.27 3.42 -7.21
CA LEU A 71 15.19 4.35 -6.88
C LEU A 71 15.69 5.79 -6.96
N VAL A 72 14.87 6.66 -7.53
CA VAL A 72 15.19 8.10 -7.72
C VAL A 72 15.28 8.86 -6.41
N ARG A 73 14.86 8.25 -5.30
CA ARG A 73 14.96 8.78 -3.94
C ARG A 73 14.85 7.66 -2.91
N ASP A 74 15.21 7.97 -1.67
CA ASP A 74 14.94 7.12 -0.51
C ASP A 74 13.42 6.94 -0.33
N ASN A 75 12.99 5.70 -0.12
CA ASN A 75 11.59 5.35 0.09
C ASN A 75 11.28 5.00 1.56
N SER A 76 12.19 5.23 2.48
CA SER A 76 11.89 5.11 3.91
C SER A 76 10.66 5.96 4.27
N ASN A 77 9.80 5.42 5.12
CA ASN A 77 8.51 6.04 5.48
C ASN A 77 7.59 6.35 4.27
N GLY A 78 7.78 5.65 3.15
CA GLY A 78 6.96 5.78 1.95
C GLY A 78 7.19 7.04 1.13
N GLN A 79 8.35 7.70 1.28
CA GLN A 79 8.60 9.00 0.67
C GLN A 79 8.48 9.01 -0.86
N LEU A 80 8.86 7.93 -1.54
CA LEU A 80 8.68 7.83 -2.99
C LEU A 80 7.18 7.83 -3.37
N CYS A 81 6.37 7.08 -2.64
CA CYS A 81 4.93 7.01 -2.85
C CYS A 81 4.26 8.35 -2.56
N LEU A 82 4.65 8.98 -1.44
CA LEU A 82 4.10 10.26 -0.98
C LEU A 82 4.48 11.45 -1.88
N ALA A 83 5.43 11.30 -2.79
CA ALA A 83 5.71 12.31 -3.81
C ALA A 83 4.51 12.55 -4.74
N CYS A 84 3.66 11.53 -4.92
CA CYS A 84 2.45 11.61 -5.73
C CYS A 84 1.17 11.44 -4.89
N HIS A 85 1.16 10.48 -3.96
CA HIS A 85 0.02 10.22 -3.08
C HIS A 85 0.05 11.14 -1.86
N ASP A 86 -0.90 12.07 -1.77
CA ASP A 86 -0.89 13.12 -0.75
C ASP A 86 -1.98 12.94 0.30
N PRO A 87 -1.64 12.45 1.50
CA PRO A 87 -2.63 12.27 2.57
C PRO A 87 -3.19 13.58 3.13
N ALA A 88 -2.54 14.72 2.85
CA ALA A 88 -3.00 16.03 3.30
C ALA A 88 -4.07 16.66 2.39
N ARG A 89 -4.31 16.11 1.20
CA ARG A 89 -5.36 16.64 0.31
C ARG A 89 -6.75 16.38 0.88
N PRO A 90 -7.66 17.37 0.84
CA PRO A 90 -9.04 17.19 1.33
C PRO A 90 -9.79 16.06 0.64
N THR A 91 -9.46 15.79 -0.61
CA THR A 91 -10.06 14.73 -1.46
C THR A 91 -9.44 13.36 -1.28
N ALA A 92 -8.31 13.27 -0.58
CA ALA A 92 -7.61 12.00 -0.29
C ALA A 92 -8.29 11.25 0.86
N VAL A 93 -9.55 10.88 0.69
CA VAL A 93 -10.36 10.29 1.76
C VAL A 93 -9.78 8.98 2.30
N HIS A 94 -9.17 8.18 1.42
CA HIS A 94 -8.58 6.89 1.80
C HIS A 94 -7.23 7.02 2.50
N LEU A 95 -6.44 8.06 2.19
CA LEU A 95 -5.13 8.30 2.80
C LEU A 95 -5.16 9.27 3.97
N ARG A 96 -6.32 9.91 4.20
CA ARG A 96 -6.47 10.89 5.28
C ARG A 96 -6.14 10.25 6.63
N GLY A 97 -5.28 10.93 7.37
CA GLY A 97 -4.83 10.46 8.68
C GLY A 97 -3.59 9.57 8.65
N TRP A 98 -3.05 9.21 7.46
CA TRP A 98 -1.88 8.34 7.37
C TRP A 98 -0.72 8.78 8.25
N ALA A 99 -0.32 10.06 8.18
CA ALA A 99 0.85 10.56 8.92
C ALA A 99 0.73 10.42 10.46
N SER A 100 -0.50 10.35 10.99
CA SER A 100 -0.78 10.16 12.41
C SER A 100 -1.29 8.75 12.73
N SER A 101 -1.38 7.88 11.75
CA SER A 101 -1.86 6.52 11.96
C SER A 101 -0.87 5.67 12.74
N GLN A 102 -1.39 4.69 13.47
CA GLN A 102 -0.56 3.74 14.20
C GLN A 102 0.35 2.94 13.26
N HIS A 103 -0.06 2.68 12.03
CA HIS A 103 0.78 1.99 11.04
C HIS A 103 1.95 2.86 10.58
N ALA A 104 1.71 4.15 10.31
CA ALA A 104 2.79 5.07 9.93
C ALA A 104 3.80 5.30 11.06
N LEU A 105 3.33 5.28 12.30
CA LEU A 105 4.15 5.52 13.50
C LEU A 105 4.71 4.24 14.12
N ALA A 106 4.36 3.07 13.57
CA ALA A 106 4.71 1.79 14.16
C ALA A 106 6.22 1.52 14.18
N THR A 107 6.75 1.28 15.36
CA THR A 107 8.15 0.89 15.59
C THR A 107 8.34 -0.62 15.67
N HIS A 108 7.27 -1.40 15.49
CA HIS A 108 7.33 -2.86 15.49
C HIS A 108 8.27 -3.36 14.41
N SER A 109 9.16 -4.27 14.81
CA SER A 109 10.16 -4.83 13.90
C SER A 109 9.52 -5.72 12.84
N THR A 110 9.95 -5.56 11.61
CA THR A 110 9.66 -6.47 10.49
C THR A 110 10.81 -7.46 10.29
N GLY A 111 11.85 -7.39 11.10
CA GLY A 111 13.07 -8.17 10.91
C GLY A 111 13.84 -7.86 9.62
N GLY A 112 13.57 -6.71 9.00
CA GLY A 112 14.14 -6.36 7.69
C GLY A 112 13.64 -7.29 6.57
N ASN A 113 12.44 -7.84 6.71
CA ASN A 113 11.86 -8.76 5.75
C ASN A 113 11.71 -8.11 4.37
N ALA A 114 12.48 -8.58 3.40
CA ALA A 114 12.45 -8.06 2.02
C ALA A 114 11.06 -8.20 1.36
N ALA A 115 10.25 -9.17 1.77
CA ALA A 115 8.88 -9.30 1.30
C ALA A 115 7.97 -8.16 1.78
N LEU A 116 8.37 -7.42 2.81
CA LEU A 116 7.66 -6.26 3.35
C LEU A 116 8.37 -4.93 3.05
N GLY A 117 9.26 -4.91 2.07
CA GLY A 117 10.02 -3.72 1.69
C GLY A 117 11.45 -3.69 2.21
N GLY A 118 11.79 -4.48 3.24
CA GLY A 118 13.17 -4.65 3.74
C GLY A 118 13.60 -3.68 4.82
N TYR A 119 12.83 -2.65 5.15
CA TYR A 119 13.13 -1.76 6.27
C TYR A 119 12.85 -2.42 7.61
N ALA A 120 13.49 -1.92 8.66
CA ALA A 120 13.49 -2.56 9.97
C ALA A 120 12.14 -2.55 10.70
N THR A 121 11.29 -1.56 10.43
CA THR A 121 10.00 -1.40 11.13
C THR A 121 8.83 -1.25 10.16
N VAL A 122 7.62 -1.46 10.66
CA VAL A 122 6.38 -1.28 9.88
C VAL A 122 6.26 0.16 9.39
N GLY A 123 6.48 1.15 10.25
CA GLY A 123 6.42 2.56 9.88
C GLY A 123 7.49 2.94 8.85
N ALA A 124 8.70 2.41 8.96
CA ALA A 124 9.77 2.65 7.98
C ALA A 124 9.46 2.01 6.62
N ASN A 125 8.82 0.83 6.58
CA ASN A 125 8.30 0.22 5.36
C ASN A 125 7.09 0.99 4.81
N ALA A 126 6.31 1.60 5.69
CA ALA A 126 5.12 2.38 5.34
C ALA A 126 4.20 1.66 4.34
N CYS A 127 4.00 2.27 3.17
CA CYS A 127 3.15 1.72 2.11
C CYS A 127 3.55 0.29 1.71
N LEU A 128 4.86 0.01 1.70
CA LEU A 128 5.40 -1.30 1.32
C LEU A 128 5.07 -2.40 2.34
N SER A 129 4.62 -2.08 3.54
CA SER A 129 4.15 -3.11 4.48
C SER A 129 2.94 -3.87 3.94
N CYS A 130 2.06 -3.20 3.21
CA CYS A 130 0.81 -3.74 2.69
C CYS A 130 0.76 -3.80 1.16
N HIS A 131 1.37 -2.83 0.48
CA HIS A 131 1.32 -2.70 -0.97
C HIS A 131 2.59 -3.20 -1.65
N ALA A 132 2.43 -3.76 -2.84
CA ALA A 132 3.53 -4.14 -3.72
C ALA A 132 3.42 -3.34 -5.02
N PRO A 133 4.38 -2.45 -5.34
CA PRO A 133 4.33 -1.71 -6.60
C PRO A 133 4.48 -2.60 -7.83
N HIS A 134 4.97 -3.82 -7.63
CA HIS A 134 5.12 -4.85 -8.66
C HIS A 134 4.71 -6.21 -8.10
N ASN A 135 4.15 -7.05 -8.95
CA ASN A 135 3.70 -8.41 -8.59
C ASN A 135 2.73 -8.40 -7.39
N ALA A 136 1.82 -7.45 -7.37
CA ALA A 136 0.74 -7.40 -6.39
C ALA A 136 -0.23 -8.58 -6.55
N SER A 137 -0.97 -8.88 -5.50
CA SER A 137 -2.07 -9.84 -5.58
C SER A 137 -3.16 -9.31 -6.52
N PRO A 138 -3.89 -10.17 -7.23
CA PRO A 138 -5.09 -9.76 -7.93
C PRO A 138 -6.08 -9.06 -6.99
N GLY A 139 -6.79 -8.02 -7.49
CA GLY A 139 -7.78 -7.29 -6.67
C GLY A 139 -7.67 -5.77 -6.76
N GLY A 140 -6.72 -5.24 -7.53
CA GLY A 140 -6.75 -3.84 -7.99
C GLY A 140 -6.18 -2.78 -7.04
N ARG A 141 -5.86 -3.10 -5.79
CA ARG A 141 -5.32 -2.13 -4.80
C ARG A 141 -3.82 -2.27 -4.57
N LEU A 142 -3.13 -3.03 -5.40
CA LEU A 142 -1.71 -3.36 -5.27
C LEU A 142 -1.35 -3.99 -3.91
N LEU A 143 -2.26 -4.69 -3.28
CA LEU A 143 -1.96 -5.43 -2.05
C LEU A 143 -0.97 -6.56 -2.33
N ARG A 144 -0.14 -6.88 -1.34
CA ARG A 144 0.83 -7.97 -1.44
C ARG A 144 0.18 -9.33 -1.53
N GLN A 145 -0.95 -9.49 -0.86
CA GLN A 145 -1.75 -10.71 -0.78
C GLN A 145 -3.24 -10.31 -0.84
N THR A 146 -4.15 -11.26 -0.63
CA THR A 146 -5.54 -10.89 -0.34
C THR A 146 -5.59 -9.97 0.87
N GLU A 147 -6.69 -9.26 1.05
CA GLU A 147 -6.80 -8.28 2.12
C GLU A 147 -6.58 -8.92 3.49
N GLU A 148 -7.29 -10.02 3.79
CA GLU A 148 -7.18 -10.73 5.06
C GLU A 148 -5.76 -11.24 5.30
N ALA A 149 -5.14 -11.83 4.28
CA ALA A 149 -3.77 -12.34 4.39
C ALA A 149 -2.75 -11.20 4.59
N THR A 150 -3.01 -10.04 4.01
CA THR A 150 -2.18 -8.84 4.21
C THR A 150 -2.29 -8.34 5.65
N CYS A 151 -3.50 -8.29 6.20
CA CYS A 151 -3.73 -7.90 7.60
C CYS A 151 -3.20 -8.96 8.58
N ALA A 152 -3.50 -10.23 8.31
CA ALA A 152 -3.11 -11.37 9.15
C ALA A 152 -1.59 -11.57 9.22
N ALA A 153 -0.82 -11.05 8.26
CA ALA A 153 0.65 -11.08 8.33
C ALA A 153 1.21 -10.44 9.60
N CYS A 154 0.49 -9.46 10.17
CA CYS A 154 0.86 -8.82 11.43
C CYS A 154 -0.17 -9.05 12.54
N HIS A 155 -1.47 -9.15 12.21
CA HIS A 155 -2.57 -9.29 13.14
C HIS A 155 -3.09 -10.74 13.28
N GLY A 156 -2.42 -11.69 12.66
CA GLY A 156 -2.71 -13.13 12.74
C GLY A 156 -1.77 -13.92 13.65
N ALA A 157 -1.84 -15.24 13.56
CA ALA A 157 -1.05 -16.16 14.38
C ALA A 157 0.43 -16.21 13.98
N SER A 158 0.78 -15.92 12.74
CA SER A 158 2.17 -15.95 12.25
C SER A 158 2.84 -14.59 12.43
N VAL A 159 3.33 -14.39 13.51
CA VAL A 159 3.72 -13.17 14.16
C VAL A 159 4.98 -12.55 13.56
N LEU A 160 4.82 -11.46 12.83
CA LEU A 160 5.93 -10.52 12.63
C LEU A 160 6.26 -9.76 13.93
N SER A 161 5.33 -9.70 14.87
CA SER A 161 5.58 -9.14 16.20
C SER A 161 4.71 -9.84 17.26
N PRO A 162 5.31 -10.57 18.21
CA PRO A 162 4.58 -11.24 19.29
C PRO A 162 3.86 -10.27 20.25
N ALA A 163 4.12 -8.97 20.13
CA ALA A 163 3.47 -7.94 20.94
C ALA A 163 2.11 -7.51 20.37
N LEU A 164 1.76 -7.90 19.14
CA LEU A 164 0.47 -7.57 18.55
C LEU A 164 -0.58 -8.63 18.89
N PRO A 165 -1.82 -8.23 19.18
CA PRO A 165 -2.89 -9.21 19.42
C PRO A 165 -3.17 -10.00 18.15
N ASN A 166 -3.29 -11.32 18.29
CA ASN A 166 -3.76 -12.18 17.23
C ASN A 166 -5.29 -12.06 17.11
N VAL A 167 -5.75 -11.15 16.27
CA VAL A 167 -7.20 -10.92 16.09
C VAL A 167 -7.88 -12.07 15.37
N MET A 168 -7.14 -12.85 14.55
CA MET A 168 -7.71 -14.00 13.84
C MET A 168 -8.20 -15.07 14.83
N THR A 169 -7.47 -15.29 15.92
CA THR A 169 -7.95 -16.21 16.99
C THR A 169 -9.28 -15.74 17.58
N SER A 170 -9.50 -14.44 17.71
CA SER A 170 -10.78 -13.90 18.19
C SER A 170 -11.92 -14.20 17.22
N PHE A 171 -11.68 -14.10 15.91
CA PHE A 171 -12.67 -14.51 14.91
C PHE A 171 -12.94 -16.02 14.98
N GLU A 172 -11.91 -16.84 15.02
CA GLU A 172 -12.04 -18.31 15.05
C GLU A 172 -12.79 -18.80 16.29
N SER A 173 -12.54 -18.18 17.45
CA SER A 173 -13.13 -18.61 18.73
C SER A 173 -14.50 -18.02 19.04
N SER A 174 -14.90 -16.95 18.35
CA SER A 174 -16.17 -16.27 18.63
C SER A 174 -17.36 -17.03 18.05
N GLN A 175 -18.42 -17.20 18.85
CA GLN A 175 -19.65 -17.84 18.40
C GLN A 175 -20.39 -17.00 17.34
N TYR A 176 -20.33 -15.67 17.47
CA TYR A 176 -20.91 -14.72 16.53
C TYR A 176 -19.77 -13.89 15.95
N ARG A 177 -19.54 -14.02 14.65
CA ARG A 177 -18.46 -13.34 13.94
C ARG A 177 -18.82 -13.03 12.50
N HIS A 178 -18.18 -12.02 11.93
CA HIS A 178 -18.18 -11.84 10.49
C HIS A 178 -17.27 -12.89 9.85
N PRO A 179 -17.66 -13.48 8.71
CA PRO A 179 -16.90 -14.53 8.05
C PRO A 179 -15.75 -13.97 7.22
N VAL A 180 -14.78 -13.34 7.85
CA VAL A 180 -13.62 -12.72 7.19
C VAL A 180 -12.64 -13.74 6.58
N GLU A 181 -12.72 -15.00 7.01
CA GLU A 181 -11.83 -16.06 6.53
C GLU A 181 -12.34 -16.80 5.28
N LEU A 182 -13.49 -16.43 4.75
CA LEU A 182 -14.10 -17.12 3.60
C LEU A 182 -13.50 -16.67 2.26
N THR A 183 -12.22 -16.89 2.08
CA THR A 183 -11.49 -16.54 0.85
C THR A 183 -12.08 -17.14 -0.43
N ALA A 184 -12.87 -18.21 -0.33
CA ALA A 184 -13.59 -18.79 -1.47
C ALA A 184 -14.71 -17.90 -2.00
N LEU A 185 -15.13 -16.90 -1.24
CA LEU A 185 -16.14 -15.91 -1.63
C LEU A 185 -15.52 -14.62 -2.17
N HIS A 186 -14.20 -14.55 -2.23
CA HIS A 186 -13.50 -13.43 -2.85
C HIS A 186 -13.84 -13.36 -4.33
N ASP A 187 -14.64 -12.37 -4.69
CA ASP A 187 -14.88 -12.00 -6.07
C ASP A 187 -13.90 -10.88 -6.44
N PRO A 188 -13.10 -11.04 -7.51
CA PRO A 188 -12.28 -9.94 -8.03
C PRO A 188 -13.08 -8.67 -8.38
N ALA A 189 -14.41 -8.83 -8.55
CA ALA A 189 -15.36 -7.75 -8.79
C ALA A 189 -16.03 -7.21 -7.52
N GLU A 190 -15.57 -7.58 -6.34
CA GLU A 190 -16.19 -7.27 -5.03
C GLU A 190 -16.33 -5.77 -4.76
N ASN A 191 -15.52 -4.97 -5.43
CA ASN A 191 -15.63 -3.50 -5.40
C ASN A 191 -16.66 -2.94 -6.39
N ALA A 192 -17.30 -3.77 -7.18
CA ALA A 192 -18.31 -3.34 -8.14
C ALA A 192 -19.72 -3.59 -7.58
N PHE A 193 -20.46 -2.53 -7.29
CA PHE A 193 -21.91 -2.67 -7.25
C PHE A 193 -22.40 -3.24 -8.58
N PRO A 194 -23.18 -4.30 -8.61
CA PRO A 194 -24.41 -4.50 -7.88
C PRO A 194 -24.43 -5.76 -6.98
N LEU A 195 -25.33 -5.77 -6.06
CA LEU A 195 -25.65 -6.62 -4.91
C LEU A 195 -25.81 -8.15 -5.14
N ASN A 196 -25.30 -8.73 -6.20
CA ASN A 196 -25.56 -10.13 -6.55
C ASN A 196 -24.40 -11.10 -6.33
N THR A 197 -23.29 -10.62 -5.75
CA THR A 197 -22.15 -11.47 -5.41
C THR A 197 -22.28 -11.95 -3.95
N SER A 198 -21.88 -13.17 -3.70
CA SER A 198 -21.75 -13.70 -2.34
C SER A 198 -20.67 -12.90 -1.63
N ARG A 199 -21.06 -11.92 -0.84
CA ARG A 199 -20.14 -11.06 -0.10
C ARG A 199 -19.82 -11.68 1.26
N HIS A 200 -18.60 -11.56 1.67
CA HIS A 200 -18.19 -11.72 3.05
C HIS A 200 -17.71 -10.36 3.58
N ALA A 201 -17.57 -10.21 4.89
CA ALA A 201 -17.00 -8.99 5.46
C ALA A 201 -15.48 -9.03 5.37
N GLU A 202 -14.88 -7.99 4.84
CA GLU A 202 -13.44 -7.78 4.85
C GLU A 202 -13.00 -6.87 6.00
N CYS A 203 -11.72 -6.91 6.34
CA CYS A 203 -11.20 -6.06 7.40
C CYS A 203 -11.40 -4.58 7.08
N ALA A 204 -11.19 -4.18 5.83
CA ALA A 204 -11.33 -2.80 5.38
C ALA A 204 -12.78 -2.32 5.26
N ASP A 205 -13.78 -3.19 5.32
CA ASP A 205 -15.19 -2.78 5.38
C ASP A 205 -15.51 -2.01 6.67
N CYS A 206 -14.77 -2.30 7.74
CA CYS A 206 -14.96 -1.68 9.05
C CYS A 206 -13.74 -0.87 9.50
N HIS A 207 -12.54 -1.17 9.02
CA HIS A 207 -11.30 -0.55 9.44
C HIS A 207 -10.65 0.23 8.31
N ASN A 208 -10.26 1.48 8.57
CA ASN A 208 -9.39 2.25 7.69
C ASN A 208 -7.94 2.09 8.14
N ALA A 209 -7.18 1.24 7.45
CA ALA A 209 -5.78 0.97 7.77
C ALA A 209 -4.88 2.23 7.68
N HIS A 210 -5.24 3.17 6.79
CA HIS A 210 -4.49 4.43 6.63
C HIS A 210 -4.76 5.44 7.73
N ALA A 211 -5.82 5.27 8.53
CA ALA A 211 -6.20 6.15 9.62
C ALA A 211 -6.32 5.40 10.95
N ALA A 212 -5.68 4.23 11.06
CA ALA A 212 -5.74 3.41 12.26
C ALA A 212 -5.26 4.20 13.50
N GLN A 213 -6.10 4.26 14.52
CA GLN A 213 -5.79 4.91 15.79
C GLN A 213 -5.49 3.84 16.85
N GLY A 214 -4.52 4.11 17.70
CA GLY A 214 -4.30 3.29 18.89
C GLY A 214 -5.51 3.43 19.80
N SER A 215 -6.22 2.34 20.08
CA SER A 215 -7.13 2.34 21.20
C SER A 215 -6.32 2.34 22.48
N SER A 216 -6.30 3.44 23.21
CA SER A 216 -6.09 3.37 24.63
C SER A 216 -7.28 2.62 25.23
N VAL A 217 -7.14 1.33 25.41
CA VAL A 217 -8.08 0.60 26.25
C VAL A 217 -7.79 1.09 27.66
N SER A 218 -8.61 2.05 28.12
CA SER A 218 -8.63 2.47 29.52
C SER A 218 -9.38 1.43 30.35
#